data_e9c3fd9f36f674fc5f2571c716bff204
#
_entry.id   e9c3fd9f36f674fc5f2571c716bff204
#
_cell.length_a   1.000
_cell.length_b   1.000
_cell.length_c   1.000
_cell.angle_alpha   90.00
_cell.angle_beta   90.00
_cell.angle_gamma   90.00
#
_symmetry.space_group_name_H-M   'P 1'
#
loop_
_entity.id
_entity.type
_entity.pdbx_description
1 polymer ?
#
loop_
_entity_poly.entity_id
_entity_poly.type
_entity_poly.pdbx_seq_one_letter_code
_entity_poly.pdbx_strand_id
1 'polypeptide(L)'
;MKVKHSRFSVGVILFALAMLPTMAQERAAQIREKLLNRNLHSVIVVSHRADWRNFPENSLEAIESAIRMGVDVVELDLQRTKDGKLILMHDSKLDRTTTGKGKVSDWTLDSIKTLRLKNGCNIKTIHFGRGFTCRKGENND
;
A
#
# COMPACT_ATOMS: atom_id res chain seq x y z
N MET A 1 -23.03 -49.20 26.78
CA MET A 1 -22.64 -47.81 27.24
C MET A 1 -22.57 -46.92 26.01
N LYS A 2 -23.59 -46.07 25.76
CA LYS A 2 -23.64 -45.19 24.57
C LYS A 2 -23.02 -43.85 24.95
N VAL A 3 -21.90 -43.49 24.32
CA VAL A 3 -21.25 -42.19 24.49
C VAL A 3 -22.05 -41.14 23.66
N LYS A 4 -22.75 -40.24 24.34
CA LYS A 4 -23.39 -39.07 23.75
C LYS A 4 -22.28 -38.04 23.43
N HIS A 5 -21.88 -37.94 22.19
CA HIS A 5 -21.00 -36.85 21.77
C HIS A 5 -21.79 -35.54 21.73
N SER A 6 -21.44 -34.62 22.61
CA SER A 6 -21.97 -33.28 22.68
C SER A 6 -21.57 -32.47 21.42
N ARG A 7 -22.55 -32.22 20.56
CA ARG A 7 -22.40 -31.37 19.35
C ARG A 7 -22.30 -29.87 19.66
N PHE A 8 -22.31 -29.49 20.94
CA PHE A 8 -22.36 -28.08 21.36
C PHE A 8 -21.00 -27.37 21.40
N SER A 9 -19.89 -28.08 21.47
CA SER A 9 -18.58 -27.47 21.69
C SER A 9 -17.95 -26.82 20.45
N VAL A 10 -18.22 -27.32 19.24
CA VAL A 10 -17.56 -26.82 18.02
C VAL A 10 -18.11 -25.48 17.58
N GLY A 11 -19.42 -25.26 17.71
CA GLY A 11 -20.07 -23.98 17.32
C GLY A 11 -19.64 -22.81 18.21
N VAL A 12 -19.47 -23.05 19.51
CA VAL A 12 -19.04 -22.01 20.47
C VAL A 12 -17.59 -21.61 20.24
N ILE A 13 -16.71 -22.58 19.91
CA ILE A 13 -15.29 -22.32 19.62
C ILE A 13 -15.16 -21.52 18.32
N LEU A 14 -15.89 -21.87 17.26
CA LEU A 14 -15.89 -21.14 15.99
C LEU A 14 -16.41 -19.69 16.14
N PHE A 15 -17.43 -19.47 16.96
CA PHE A 15 -17.97 -18.14 17.23
C PHE A 15 -17.01 -17.29 18.07
N ALA A 16 -16.30 -17.88 19.04
CA ALA A 16 -15.30 -17.18 19.83
C ALA A 16 -14.06 -16.77 19.00
N LEU A 17 -13.62 -17.62 18.04
CA LEU A 17 -12.52 -17.25 17.13
C LEU A 17 -12.87 -16.12 16.17
N ALA A 18 -14.13 -16.00 15.76
CA ALA A 18 -14.60 -14.91 14.88
C ALA A 18 -14.64 -13.54 15.56
N MET A 19 -14.55 -13.48 16.89
CA MET A 19 -14.60 -12.26 17.69
C MET A 19 -13.22 -11.71 18.08
N LEU A 20 -12.13 -12.44 17.78
CA LEU A 20 -10.79 -11.93 18.06
C LEU A 20 -10.43 -10.83 17.02
N PRO A 21 -10.04 -9.64 17.49
CA PRO A 21 -9.57 -8.60 16.58
C PRO A 21 -8.33 -9.09 15.83
N THR A 22 -8.26 -8.78 14.56
CA THR A 22 -7.03 -9.07 13.78
C THR A 22 -5.91 -8.15 14.25
N MET A 23 -4.65 -8.57 14.09
CA MET A 23 -3.48 -7.73 14.44
C MET A 23 -3.53 -6.37 13.72
N ALA A 24 -4.10 -6.31 12.52
CA ALA A 24 -4.30 -5.07 11.78
C ALA A 24 -5.32 -4.14 12.47
N GLN A 25 -6.41 -4.67 13.01
CA GLN A 25 -7.41 -3.90 13.76
C GLN A 25 -6.84 -3.35 15.07
N GLU A 26 -6.05 -4.15 15.79
CA GLU A 26 -5.37 -3.72 17.01
C GLU A 26 -4.38 -2.58 16.73
N ARG A 27 -3.59 -2.69 15.66
CA ARG A 27 -2.65 -1.64 15.27
C ARG A 27 -3.37 -0.35 14.87
N ALA A 28 -4.43 -0.43 14.09
CA ALA A 28 -5.24 0.74 13.71
C ALA A 28 -5.85 1.43 14.95
N ALA A 29 -6.32 0.66 15.94
CA ALA A 29 -6.84 1.20 17.19
C ALA A 29 -5.75 1.92 18.00
N GLN A 30 -4.53 1.36 18.07
CA GLN A 30 -3.39 1.98 18.74
C GLN A 30 -2.98 3.30 18.05
N ILE A 31 -2.94 3.35 16.72
CA ILE A 31 -2.61 4.57 15.96
C ILE A 31 -3.70 5.62 16.18
N ARG A 32 -4.97 5.22 16.15
CA ARG A 32 -6.09 6.11 16.45
C ARG A 32 -5.98 6.72 17.86
N GLU A 33 -5.64 5.91 18.84
CA GLU A 33 -5.42 6.38 20.23
C GLU A 33 -4.27 7.39 20.30
N LYS A 34 -3.14 7.11 19.66
CA LYS A 34 -2.01 8.06 19.56
C LYS A 34 -2.43 9.41 18.94
N LEU A 35 -3.27 9.38 17.90
CA LEU A 35 -3.73 10.60 17.21
C LEU A 35 -4.71 11.43 18.02
N LEU A 36 -5.60 10.79 18.80
CA LEU A 36 -6.70 11.47 19.49
C LEU A 36 -6.37 11.84 20.93
N ASN A 37 -5.45 11.14 21.58
CA ASN A 37 -5.11 11.37 22.97
C ASN A 37 -4.00 12.42 23.09
N ARG A 38 -4.38 13.65 23.40
CA ARG A 38 -3.46 14.80 23.59
C ARG A 38 -2.47 14.64 24.74
N ASN A 39 -2.73 13.73 25.66
CA ASN A 39 -1.86 13.47 26.82
C ASN A 39 -0.78 12.41 26.53
N LEU A 40 -0.84 11.73 25.37
CA LEU A 40 0.20 10.81 24.96
C LEU A 40 1.36 11.58 24.31
N HIS A 41 2.51 11.58 24.97
CA HIS A 41 3.77 12.08 24.43
C HIS A 41 4.35 11.05 23.45
N SER A 42 3.67 10.85 22.30
CA SER A 42 4.08 9.90 21.26
C SER A 42 4.27 10.58 19.91
N VAL A 43 5.29 10.16 19.18
CA VAL A 43 5.54 10.63 17.81
C VAL A 43 4.74 9.77 16.84
N ILE A 44 4.04 10.41 15.91
CA ILE A 44 3.41 9.75 14.74
C ILE A 44 4.36 9.86 13.56
N VAL A 45 4.71 8.72 12.99
CA VAL A 45 5.57 8.65 11.80
C VAL A 45 4.69 8.53 10.55
N VAL A 46 4.76 9.55 9.69
CA VAL A 46 4.03 9.59 8.41
C VAL A 46 5.04 9.38 7.27
N SER A 47 4.82 8.37 6.45
CA SER A 47 5.61 8.12 5.25
C SER A 47 4.97 8.83 4.05
N HIS A 48 5.59 9.93 3.61
CA HIS A 48 5.14 10.75 2.49
C HIS A 48 5.36 10.02 1.16
N ARG A 49 4.30 9.80 0.37
CA ARG A 49 4.30 8.99 -0.87
C ARG A 49 4.87 7.59 -0.66
N ALA A 50 4.70 7.05 0.53
CA ALA A 50 5.26 5.77 0.98
C ALA A 50 6.82 5.77 1.01
N ASP A 51 7.48 4.63 0.83
CA ASP A 51 8.96 4.53 0.84
C ASP A 51 9.57 4.91 -0.52
N TRP A 52 9.41 6.18 -0.91
CA TRP A 52 9.90 6.71 -2.19
C TRP A 52 11.43 6.71 -2.34
N ARG A 53 12.17 6.49 -1.27
CA ARG A 53 13.65 6.43 -1.32
C ARG A 53 14.16 5.13 -1.91
N ASN A 54 13.46 4.03 -1.63
CA ASN A 54 13.85 2.69 -2.05
C ASN A 54 13.03 2.18 -3.24
N PHE A 55 11.83 2.74 -3.44
CA PHE A 55 10.87 2.32 -4.47
C PHE A 55 10.29 3.54 -5.20
N PRO A 56 9.65 3.37 -6.37
CA PRO A 56 8.91 4.46 -7.00
C PRO A 56 7.86 5.03 -6.04
N GLU A 57 7.79 6.35 -5.93
CA GLU A 57 6.78 7.02 -5.11
C GLU A 57 5.36 6.57 -5.49
N ASN A 58 4.45 6.49 -4.52
CA ASN A 58 3.06 6.10 -4.72
C ASN A 58 2.87 4.70 -5.34
N SER A 59 3.86 3.80 -5.27
CA SER A 59 3.77 2.43 -5.76
C SER A 59 3.37 1.44 -4.66
N LEU A 60 2.85 0.28 -5.05
CA LEU A 60 2.50 -0.78 -4.10
C LEU A 60 3.71 -1.25 -3.31
N GLU A 61 4.89 -1.37 -3.95
CA GLU A 61 6.12 -1.77 -3.28
C GLU A 61 6.57 -0.76 -2.24
N ALA A 62 6.43 0.54 -2.55
CA ALA A 62 6.72 1.60 -1.60
C ALA A 62 5.79 1.50 -0.38
N ILE A 63 4.50 1.23 -0.60
CA ILE A 63 3.49 1.05 0.45
C ILE A 63 3.84 -0.18 1.30
N GLU A 64 4.10 -1.33 0.68
CA GLU A 64 4.47 -2.55 1.39
C GLU A 64 5.76 -2.38 2.20
N SER A 65 6.74 -1.66 1.65
CA SER A 65 7.98 -1.34 2.36
C SER A 65 7.71 -0.45 3.58
N ALA A 66 6.90 0.60 3.44
CA ALA A 66 6.51 1.48 4.53
C ALA A 66 5.77 0.69 5.64
N ILE A 67 4.88 -0.22 5.26
CA ILE A 67 4.19 -1.11 6.22
C ILE A 67 5.20 -1.99 6.97
N ARG A 68 6.16 -2.61 6.26
CA ARG A 68 7.21 -3.43 6.88
C ARG A 68 8.11 -2.64 7.83
N MET A 69 8.39 -1.38 7.53
CA MET A 69 9.12 -0.48 8.41
C MET A 69 8.33 -0.09 9.67
N GLY A 70 7.05 -0.39 9.71
CA GLY A 70 6.20 -0.11 10.87
C GLY A 70 5.83 1.35 11.05
N VAL A 71 5.78 2.16 9.98
CA VAL A 71 5.28 3.53 10.03
C VAL A 71 3.81 3.56 10.51
N ASP A 72 3.40 4.64 11.14
CA ASP A 72 2.04 4.77 11.67
C ASP A 72 1.03 5.13 10.57
N VAL A 73 1.42 5.97 9.61
CA VAL A 73 0.56 6.46 8.52
C VAL A 73 1.35 6.46 7.22
N VAL A 74 0.71 6.03 6.13
CA VAL A 74 1.21 6.21 4.77
C VAL A 74 0.37 7.28 4.09
N GLU A 75 1.00 8.34 3.61
CA GLU A 75 0.38 9.38 2.81
C GLU A 75 0.53 9.03 1.33
N LEU A 76 -0.52 9.26 0.54
CA LEU A 76 -0.60 8.91 -0.89
C LEU A 76 -1.34 9.99 -1.67
N ASP A 77 -0.89 10.23 -2.90
CA ASP A 77 -1.49 11.20 -3.82
C ASP A 77 -2.41 10.52 -4.83
N LEU A 78 -3.51 11.18 -5.18
CA LEU A 78 -4.49 10.66 -6.13
C LEU A 78 -4.67 11.58 -7.33
N GLN A 79 -4.70 10.99 -8.53
CA GLN A 79 -5.08 11.66 -9.78
C GLN A 79 -6.23 10.91 -10.46
N ARG A 80 -7.01 11.64 -11.28
CA ARG A 80 -8.13 11.08 -12.04
C ARG A 80 -7.78 10.95 -13.51
N THR A 81 -7.97 9.77 -14.06
CA THR A 81 -7.77 9.45 -15.47
C THR A 81 -8.89 10.00 -16.37
N LYS A 82 -8.70 9.97 -17.70
CA LYS A 82 -9.69 10.37 -18.70
C LYS A 82 -11.03 9.64 -18.54
N ASP A 83 -11.00 8.35 -18.21
CA ASP A 83 -12.16 7.50 -18.00
C ASP A 83 -12.67 7.52 -16.54
N GLY A 84 -12.24 8.53 -15.76
CA GLY A 84 -12.75 8.81 -14.41
C GLY A 84 -12.24 7.87 -13.32
N LYS A 85 -11.25 7.01 -13.60
CA LYS A 85 -10.63 6.11 -12.61
C LYS A 85 -9.60 6.85 -11.77
N LEU A 86 -9.38 6.40 -10.54
CA LEU A 86 -8.36 6.93 -9.64
C LEU A 86 -7.08 6.11 -9.77
N ILE A 87 -5.95 6.81 -9.79
CA ILE A 87 -4.60 6.23 -9.74
C ILE A 87 -3.78 6.93 -8.66
N LEU A 88 -2.78 6.24 -8.13
CA LEU A 88 -1.81 6.83 -7.22
C LEU A 88 -0.75 7.58 -8.03
N MET A 89 -0.74 8.91 -7.92
CA MET A 89 0.23 9.77 -8.59
C MET A 89 0.17 11.19 -8.01
N HIS A 90 1.33 11.77 -7.73
CA HIS A 90 1.42 13.15 -7.25
C HIS A 90 1.19 14.16 -8.36
N ASP A 91 1.92 14.04 -9.46
CA ASP A 91 1.90 15.02 -10.53
C ASP A 91 0.64 14.88 -11.42
N SER A 92 0.13 15.97 -11.91
CA SER A 92 -0.92 15.97 -12.95
C SER A 92 -0.41 15.48 -14.32
N LYS A 93 0.91 15.27 -14.47
CA LYS A 93 1.58 14.77 -15.69
C LYS A 93 2.34 13.48 -15.42
N LEU A 94 2.39 12.63 -16.43
CA LEU A 94 3.07 11.33 -16.41
C LEU A 94 4.61 11.41 -16.48
N ASP A 95 5.14 12.53 -16.93
CA ASP A 95 6.49 12.73 -17.45
C ASP A 95 7.61 12.40 -16.46
N ARG A 96 7.46 12.78 -15.18
CA ARG A 96 8.50 12.64 -14.16
C ARG A 96 8.63 11.21 -13.67
N THR A 97 7.52 10.60 -13.30
CA THR A 97 7.50 9.31 -12.57
C THR A 97 7.18 8.10 -13.44
N THR A 98 6.87 8.31 -14.73
CA THR A 98 6.56 7.22 -15.66
C THR A 98 7.29 7.37 -17.00
N THR A 99 7.20 6.33 -17.85
CA THR A 99 7.67 6.40 -19.25
C THR A 99 6.68 7.13 -20.18
N GLY A 100 5.49 7.48 -19.69
CA GLY A 100 4.49 8.26 -20.44
C GLY A 100 4.81 9.76 -20.48
N LYS A 101 4.01 10.47 -21.26
CA LYS A 101 4.10 11.92 -21.46
C LYS A 101 2.72 12.57 -21.40
N GLY A 102 2.67 13.82 -20.94
CA GLY A 102 1.46 14.62 -20.92
C GLY A 102 0.59 14.41 -19.68
N LYS A 103 -0.65 14.92 -19.71
CA LYS A 103 -1.52 14.93 -18.52
C LYS A 103 -2.14 13.57 -18.25
N VAL A 104 -2.28 13.20 -16.99
CA VAL A 104 -3.00 12.00 -16.53
C VAL A 104 -4.43 11.99 -17.04
N SER A 105 -5.11 13.16 -17.04
CA SER A 105 -6.49 13.33 -17.49
C SER A 105 -6.71 13.05 -19.00
N ASP A 106 -5.66 12.95 -19.78
CA ASP A 106 -5.74 12.67 -21.22
C ASP A 106 -5.63 11.17 -21.52
N TRP A 107 -5.30 10.35 -20.51
CA TRP A 107 -5.05 8.90 -20.62
C TRP A 107 -6.12 8.10 -19.88
N THR A 108 -6.52 6.98 -20.47
CA THR A 108 -7.37 5.97 -19.78
C THR A 108 -6.53 5.14 -18.82
N LEU A 109 -7.17 4.52 -17.81
CA LEU A 109 -6.48 3.62 -16.88
C LEU A 109 -5.72 2.50 -17.60
N ASP A 110 -6.34 1.88 -18.61
CA ASP A 110 -5.71 0.77 -19.34
C ASP A 110 -4.48 1.24 -20.13
N SER A 111 -4.50 2.43 -20.70
CA SER A 111 -3.33 3.03 -21.35
C SER A 111 -2.22 3.34 -20.34
N ILE A 112 -2.55 3.86 -19.16
CA ILE A 112 -1.57 4.14 -18.10
C ILE A 112 -0.92 2.85 -17.60
N LYS A 113 -1.66 1.75 -17.47
CA LYS A 113 -1.14 0.45 -17.04
C LYS A 113 -0.06 -0.13 -17.96
N THR A 114 0.02 0.32 -19.21
CA THR A 114 1.10 -0.10 -20.14
C THR A 114 2.43 0.62 -19.87
N LEU A 115 2.40 1.70 -19.09
CA LEU A 115 3.58 2.49 -18.78
C LEU A 115 4.40 1.82 -17.67
N ARG A 116 5.65 2.25 -17.56
CA ARG A 116 6.57 1.83 -16.50
C ARG A 116 6.79 2.98 -15.53
N LEU A 117 6.86 2.67 -14.24
CA LEU A 117 7.28 3.62 -13.22
C LEU A 117 8.81 3.82 -13.29
N LYS A 118 9.23 5.07 -13.08
CA LYS A 118 10.63 5.43 -12.91
C LYS A 118 10.96 5.50 -11.43
N ASN A 119 12.08 4.97 -11.02
CA ASN A 119 12.56 5.15 -9.67
C ASN A 119 13.26 6.51 -9.53
N GLY A 120 12.89 7.32 -8.54
CA GLY A 120 13.46 8.66 -8.32
C GLY A 120 14.96 8.65 -8.00
N CYS A 121 15.49 7.53 -7.51
CA CYS A 121 16.91 7.30 -7.22
C CYS A 121 17.53 6.32 -8.22
N ASN A 122 17.74 6.75 -9.47
CA ASN A 122 18.43 5.98 -10.52
C ASN A 122 17.83 4.60 -10.90
N ILE A 123 16.94 4.66 -11.87
CA ILE A 123 16.75 3.66 -12.95
C ILE A 123 16.54 2.21 -12.50
N LYS A 124 15.30 1.86 -12.13
CA LYS A 124 14.76 0.54 -12.47
C LYS A 124 13.29 0.68 -12.78
N THR A 125 12.96 0.31 -14.00
CA THR A 125 11.63 0.40 -14.56
C THR A 125 10.77 -0.72 -14.01
N ILE A 126 9.66 -0.39 -13.36
CA ILE A 126 8.71 -1.35 -12.79
C ILE A 126 7.42 -1.32 -13.61
N HIS A 127 6.85 -2.49 -13.92
CA HIS A 127 5.62 -2.59 -14.70
C HIS A 127 4.37 -2.37 -13.81
N PHE A 128 3.41 -1.59 -14.27
CA PHE A 128 2.08 -1.53 -13.68
C PHE A 128 1.37 -2.89 -13.84
N GLY A 129 1.01 -3.56 -12.76
CA GLY A 129 -0.06 -4.55 -12.81
C GLY A 129 0.23 -6.02 -12.62
N ARG A 130 1.42 -6.46 -12.22
CA ARG A 130 1.65 -7.82 -11.66
C ARG A 130 2.72 -7.76 -10.59
N GLY A 131 2.53 -8.54 -9.52
CA GLY A 131 3.37 -8.63 -8.34
C GLY A 131 4.86 -8.42 -8.63
N PHE A 132 5.41 -7.44 -7.96
CA PHE A 132 6.71 -6.89 -8.27
C PHE A 132 7.81 -7.67 -7.57
N THR A 133 8.78 -8.14 -8.34
CA THR A 133 10.09 -8.47 -7.82
C THR A 133 11.05 -7.36 -8.24
N CYS A 134 11.53 -6.58 -7.27
CA CYS A 134 12.65 -5.67 -7.48
C CYS A 134 13.91 -6.50 -7.70
N ARG A 135 14.29 -6.77 -8.96
CA ARG A 135 15.62 -7.33 -9.24
C ARG A 135 16.65 -6.20 -9.18
N LYS A 136 17.60 -6.30 -8.25
CA LYS A 136 18.84 -5.54 -8.32
C LYS A 136 19.44 -5.74 -9.70
N GLY A 137 19.72 -4.64 -10.44
CA GLY A 137 20.29 -4.73 -11.76
C GLY A 137 21.62 -5.43 -11.73
N GLU A 138 21.76 -6.42 -12.54
CA GLU A 138 23.02 -6.87 -13.06
C GLU A 138 23.57 -5.74 -13.94
N ASN A 139 24.73 -5.23 -13.55
CA ASN A 139 25.55 -4.40 -14.43
C ASN A 139 25.97 -5.34 -15.59
N ASN A 140 25.46 -5.10 -16.78
CA ASN A 140 26.13 -5.59 -17.98
C ASN A 140 27.06 -4.47 -18.44
N ASP A 141 28.36 -4.72 -18.24
CA ASP A 141 29.46 -4.04 -18.90
C ASP A 141 29.34 -4.18 -20.45
#